data_66c1a1c33bebdbb09ee953c8ea3e7d03
#
_entry.id   66c1a1c33bebdbb09ee953c8ea3e7d03
#
_cell.length_a   1.000
_cell.length_b   1.000
_cell.length_c   1.000
_cell.angle_alpha   90.00
_cell.angle_beta   90.00
_cell.angle_gamma   90.00
#
_symmetry.space_group_name_H-M   'P 1'
#
loop_
_entity.id
_entity.type
_entity.pdbx_description
1 polymer ?
#
loop_
_entity_poly.entity_id
_entity_poly.type
_entity_poly.pdbx_seq_one_letter_code
_entity_poly.pdbx_strand_id
1 'polypeptide(L)'
;MADKSIAFIICVNDETYFEECLFYINRLRLPDGYIAEVYPVRQAESIFQGYNMAMQQSDAQYKVYMHQDVFLIDKDIIRYFLELFEQQPKAGIAGVLGTNRYSNERSFSEAGIWAMCWDAVKGKHFTIICRKNRLWRRP
;
A
#
# COMPACT_ATOMS: atom_id res chain seq x y z
N MET A 1 -10.03 11.67 20.17
CA MET A 1 -8.72 11.81 19.49
C MET A 1 -8.85 11.14 18.14
N ALA A 2 -8.38 11.78 17.10
CA ALA A 2 -8.27 11.06 15.82
C ALA A 2 -7.33 9.87 16.04
N ASP A 3 -7.82 8.70 15.73
CA ASP A 3 -7.05 7.47 15.89
C ASP A 3 -5.88 7.49 14.90
N LYS A 4 -4.68 7.66 15.44
CA LYS A 4 -3.44 7.69 14.65
C LYS A 4 -3.02 6.26 14.28
N SER A 5 -3.94 5.52 13.65
CA SER A 5 -3.66 4.16 13.21
C SER A 5 -3.43 4.07 11.71
N ILE A 6 -2.61 3.11 11.32
CA ILE A 6 -2.29 2.76 9.95
C ILE A 6 -2.59 1.28 9.77
N ALA A 7 -3.55 0.98 8.91
CA ALA A 7 -3.94 -0.38 8.60
C ALA A 7 -3.19 -0.89 7.38
N PHE A 8 -2.44 -1.96 7.53
CA PHE A 8 -1.81 -2.70 6.44
C PHE A 8 -2.75 -3.81 5.99
N ILE A 9 -3.31 -3.67 4.79
CA ILE A 9 -4.28 -4.60 4.22
C ILE A 9 -3.58 -5.43 3.16
N ILE A 10 -3.50 -6.75 3.40
CA ILE A 10 -2.69 -7.67 2.63
C ILE A 10 -3.52 -8.89 2.25
N CYS A 11 -3.70 -9.13 0.96
CA CYS A 11 -4.27 -10.38 0.48
C CYS A 11 -3.22 -11.48 0.52
N VAL A 12 -3.54 -12.58 1.22
CA VAL A 12 -2.61 -13.67 1.51
C VAL A 12 -3.08 -14.96 0.88
N ASN A 13 -2.23 -15.57 0.06
CA ASN A 13 -2.36 -16.92 -0.47
C ASN A 13 -1.11 -17.79 -0.26
N ASP A 14 -0.03 -17.20 0.23
CA ASP A 14 1.22 -17.87 0.60
C ASP A 14 1.73 -17.31 1.92
N GLU A 15 1.69 -18.14 2.97
CA GLU A 15 2.06 -17.72 4.32
C GLU A 15 3.57 -17.43 4.45
N THR A 16 4.42 -18.05 3.66
CA THR A 16 5.87 -17.81 3.71
C THR A 16 6.20 -16.39 3.28
N TYR A 17 5.62 -15.93 2.17
CA TYR A 17 5.76 -14.54 1.73
C TYR A 17 5.13 -13.56 2.72
N PHE A 18 3.99 -13.93 3.28
CA PHE A 18 3.31 -13.08 4.26
C PHE A 18 4.15 -12.91 5.54
N GLU A 19 4.75 -13.97 6.06
CA GLU A 19 5.64 -13.88 7.22
C GLU A 19 6.84 -12.97 6.97
N GLU A 20 7.44 -13.04 5.78
CA GLU A 20 8.52 -12.14 5.39
C GLU A 20 8.02 -10.68 5.27
N CYS A 21 6.85 -10.47 4.67
CA CYS A 21 6.22 -9.17 4.62
C CYS A 21 6.01 -8.57 6.02
N LEU A 22 5.49 -9.37 6.96
CA LEU A 22 5.32 -8.97 8.37
C LEU A 22 6.64 -8.59 9.03
N PHE A 23 7.72 -9.33 8.75
CA PHE A 23 9.04 -9.01 9.27
C PHE A 23 9.46 -7.57 8.91
N TYR A 24 9.21 -7.14 7.66
CA TYR A 24 9.52 -5.78 7.23
C TYR A 24 8.55 -4.74 7.82
N ILE A 25 7.25 -5.04 7.90
CA ILE A 25 6.27 -4.15 8.54
C ILE A 25 6.63 -3.90 10.00
N ASN A 26 7.00 -4.93 10.75
CA ASN A 26 7.35 -4.81 12.16
C ASN A 26 8.65 -4.02 12.42
N ARG A 27 9.43 -3.75 11.38
CA ARG A 27 10.66 -2.94 11.45
C ARG A 27 10.47 -1.48 11.05
N LEU A 28 9.27 -1.11 10.61
CA LEU A 28 8.98 0.27 10.22
C LEU A 28 9.07 1.19 11.44
N ARG A 29 9.62 2.37 11.23
CA ARG A 29 9.61 3.46 12.18
C ARG A 29 8.34 4.28 11.96
N LEU A 30 7.41 4.18 12.87
CA LEU A 30 6.20 4.97 12.84
C LEU A 30 6.43 6.30 13.57
N PRO A 31 5.85 7.40 13.08
CA PRO A 31 5.85 8.66 13.83
C PRO A 31 5.16 8.53 15.20
N ASP A 32 5.49 9.42 16.12
CA ASP A 32 4.98 9.39 17.48
C ASP A 32 3.44 9.39 17.53
N GLY A 33 2.93 8.46 18.29
CA GLY A 33 1.49 8.28 18.48
C GLY A 33 0.78 7.49 17.39
N TYR A 34 1.49 7.04 16.34
CA TYR A 34 0.92 6.13 15.34
C TYR A 34 1.10 4.68 15.75
N ILE A 35 0.10 3.86 15.46
CA ILE A 35 0.15 2.39 15.61
C ILE A 35 -0.09 1.71 14.26
N ALA A 36 0.56 0.56 14.07
CA ALA A 36 0.33 -0.29 12.90
C ALA A 36 -0.63 -1.41 13.25
N GLU A 37 -1.63 -1.61 12.40
CA GLU A 37 -2.56 -2.73 12.44
C GLU A 37 -2.40 -3.54 11.16
N VAL A 38 -2.42 -4.86 11.23
CA VAL A 38 -2.31 -5.72 10.05
C VAL A 38 -3.60 -6.49 9.84
N TYR A 39 -4.16 -6.39 8.64
CA TYR A 39 -5.38 -7.05 8.19
C TYR A 39 -5.06 -8.06 7.08
N PRO A 40 -4.68 -9.28 7.42
CA PRO A 40 -4.48 -10.33 6.42
C PRO A 40 -5.83 -10.83 5.92
N VAL A 41 -6.02 -10.77 4.61
CA VAL A 41 -7.24 -11.28 3.96
C VAL A 41 -6.90 -12.58 3.25
N ARG A 42 -7.47 -13.66 3.75
CA ARG A 42 -7.32 -15.00 3.19
C ARG A 42 -8.57 -15.43 2.45
N GLN A 43 -8.40 -16.27 1.43
CA GLN A 43 -9.52 -16.86 0.67
C GLN A 43 -10.45 -15.83 0.01
N ALA A 44 -9.93 -14.67 -0.37
CA ALA A 44 -10.69 -13.70 -1.13
C ALA A 44 -10.91 -14.20 -2.58
N GLU A 45 -12.12 -14.06 -3.10
CA GLU A 45 -12.44 -14.42 -4.50
C GLU A 45 -11.70 -13.51 -5.49
N SER A 46 -11.41 -12.29 -5.08
CA SER A 46 -10.62 -11.34 -5.84
C SER A 46 -9.91 -10.37 -4.90
N ILE A 47 -8.84 -9.74 -5.40
CA ILE A 47 -8.12 -8.69 -4.66
C ILE A 47 -9.03 -7.50 -4.32
N PHE A 48 -9.95 -7.15 -5.20
CA PHE A 48 -10.91 -6.05 -4.99
C PHE A 48 -11.87 -6.36 -3.84
N GLN A 49 -12.41 -7.58 -3.81
CA GLN A 49 -13.28 -8.02 -2.73
C GLN A 49 -12.52 -8.03 -1.41
N GLY A 50 -11.33 -8.63 -1.38
CA GLY A 50 -10.50 -8.69 -0.18
C GLY A 50 -10.16 -7.31 0.38
N TYR A 51 -9.73 -6.39 -0.47
CA TYR A 51 -9.40 -5.03 -0.07
C TYR A 51 -10.63 -4.27 0.45
N ASN A 52 -11.77 -4.37 -0.23
CA ASN A 52 -13.00 -3.69 0.20
C ASN A 52 -13.50 -4.23 1.54
N MET A 53 -13.48 -5.55 1.75
CA MET A 53 -13.88 -6.16 3.02
C MET A 53 -13.01 -5.69 4.18
N ALA A 54 -11.69 -5.75 4.02
CA ALA A 54 -10.76 -5.33 5.07
C ALA A 54 -10.81 -3.82 5.32
N MET A 55 -11.01 -3.02 4.26
CA MET A 55 -11.20 -1.58 4.39
C MET A 55 -12.40 -1.24 5.29
N GLN A 56 -13.49 -1.98 5.16
CA GLN A 56 -14.71 -1.76 5.96
C GLN A 56 -14.55 -2.23 7.42
N GLN A 57 -13.63 -3.14 7.68
CA GLN A 57 -13.33 -3.62 9.04
C GLN A 57 -12.39 -2.70 9.83
N SER A 58 -11.73 -1.77 9.15
CA SER A 58 -10.74 -0.89 9.75
C SER A 58 -11.21 0.56 9.78
N ASP A 59 -11.19 1.19 10.95
CA ASP A 59 -11.42 2.61 11.14
C ASP A 59 -10.14 3.46 11.02
N ALA A 60 -9.01 2.83 10.71
CA ALA A 60 -7.72 3.51 10.58
C ALA A 60 -7.78 4.69 9.60
N GLN A 61 -7.14 5.78 10.00
CA GLN A 61 -7.07 7.00 9.19
C GLN A 61 -6.36 6.78 7.85
N TYR A 62 -5.31 5.96 7.87
CA TYR A 62 -4.53 5.62 6.69
C TYR A 62 -4.56 4.11 6.46
N LYS A 63 -4.70 3.72 5.21
CA LYS A 63 -4.74 2.32 4.80
C LYS A 63 -3.71 2.06 3.73
N VAL A 64 -2.86 1.08 3.98
CA VAL A 64 -1.80 0.61 3.08
C VAL A 64 -2.26 -0.69 2.45
N TYR A 65 -2.52 -0.66 1.15
CA TYR A 65 -2.88 -1.84 0.38
C TYR A 65 -1.64 -2.38 -0.31
N MET A 66 -1.28 -3.60 -0.03
CA MET A 66 -0.08 -4.21 -0.58
C MET A 66 -0.23 -5.71 -0.78
N HIS A 67 0.56 -6.25 -1.71
CA HIS A 67 0.69 -7.68 -1.88
C HIS A 67 1.57 -8.29 -0.79
N GLN A 68 1.38 -9.58 -0.51
CA GLN A 68 2.15 -10.33 0.48
C GLN A 68 3.65 -10.44 0.17
N ASP A 69 4.04 -10.30 -1.09
CA ASP A 69 5.40 -10.38 -1.61
C ASP A 69 6.04 -8.99 -1.84
N VAL A 70 5.45 -7.96 -1.27
CA VAL A 70 6.02 -6.61 -1.22
C VAL A 70 6.69 -6.39 0.12
N PHE A 71 7.97 -6.02 0.10
CA PHE A 71 8.79 -5.83 1.29
C PHE A 71 9.16 -4.35 1.42
N LEU A 72 8.73 -3.74 2.53
CA LEU A 72 8.98 -2.34 2.82
C LEU A 72 10.37 -2.19 3.47
N ILE A 73 11.40 -2.11 2.64
CA ILE A 73 12.80 -2.07 3.08
C ILE A 73 13.14 -0.74 3.76
N ASP A 74 12.63 0.36 3.23
CA ASP A 74 12.82 1.68 3.84
C ASP A 74 11.96 1.81 5.10
N LYS A 75 12.63 1.90 6.25
CA LYS A 75 11.96 1.98 7.55
C LYS A 75 11.19 3.28 7.76
N ASP A 76 11.49 4.33 7.02
CA ASP A 76 10.87 5.64 7.13
C ASP A 76 9.77 5.89 6.08
N ILE A 77 9.44 4.90 5.26
CA ILE A 77 8.50 5.06 4.15
C ILE A 77 7.15 5.63 4.57
N ILE A 78 6.65 5.25 5.75
CA ILE A 78 5.37 5.76 6.27
C ILE A 78 5.45 7.25 6.54
N ARG A 79 6.55 7.72 7.12
CA ARG A 79 6.76 9.15 7.37
C ARG A 79 6.69 9.96 6.08
N TYR A 80 7.32 9.50 5.01
CA TYR A 80 7.29 10.18 3.71
C TYR A 80 5.86 10.28 3.15
N PHE A 81 5.05 9.24 3.28
CA PHE A 81 3.66 9.29 2.83
C PHE A 81 2.80 10.23 3.68
N LEU A 82 3.00 10.26 4.99
CA LEU A 82 2.27 11.19 5.87
C LEU A 82 2.63 12.63 5.54
N GLU A 83 3.91 12.95 5.37
CA GLU A 83 4.39 14.27 4.93
C GLU A 83 3.79 14.65 3.56
N LEU A 84 3.74 13.71 2.62
CA LEU A 84 3.10 13.94 1.32
C LEU A 84 1.62 14.32 1.45
N PHE A 85 0.87 13.63 2.29
CA PHE A 85 -0.55 13.93 2.51
C PHE A 85 -0.76 15.26 3.24
N GLU A 86 0.17 15.67 4.10
CA GLU A 86 0.15 16.98 4.74
C GLU A 86 0.40 18.11 3.74
N GLN A 87 1.38 17.93 2.86
CA GLN A 87 1.73 18.89 1.81
C GLN A 87 0.67 18.95 0.70
N GLN A 88 -0.06 17.87 0.49
CA GLN A 88 -1.09 17.72 -0.55
C GLN A 88 -2.47 17.38 0.07
N PRO A 89 -3.15 18.36 0.70
CA PRO A 89 -4.40 18.09 1.42
C PRO A 89 -5.53 17.51 0.56
N LYS A 90 -5.48 17.71 -0.75
CA LYS A 90 -6.45 17.18 -1.71
C LYS A 90 -6.12 15.76 -2.16
N ALA A 91 -4.91 15.28 -1.91
CA ALA A 91 -4.52 13.92 -2.25
C ALA A 91 -5.29 12.90 -1.39
N GLY A 92 -6.00 12.00 -2.01
CA GLY A 92 -6.70 10.91 -1.34
C GLY A 92 -5.98 9.58 -1.42
N ILE A 93 -5.10 9.42 -2.41
CA ILE A 93 -4.35 8.20 -2.70
C ILE A 93 -2.94 8.59 -3.11
N ALA A 94 -1.96 7.83 -2.63
CA ALA A 94 -0.58 7.89 -3.07
C ALA A 94 -0.06 6.47 -3.29
N GLY A 95 0.81 6.29 -4.26
CA GLY A 95 1.38 4.99 -4.61
C GLY A 95 2.87 5.06 -4.89
N VAL A 96 3.54 3.94 -4.72
CA VAL A 96 4.94 3.77 -5.10
C VAL A 96 5.01 3.25 -6.54
N LEU A 97 5.84 3.90 -7.32
CA LEU A 97 6.12 3.55 -8.68
C LEU A 97 7.58 3.12 -8.82
N GLY A 98 7.80 1.95 -9.40
CA GLY A 98 9.16 1.49 -9.69
C GLY A 98 9.28 0.92 -11.09
N THR A 99 10.44 1.08 -11.70
CA THR A 99 10.79 0.42 -12.95
C THR A 99 12.26 0.02 -12.95
N ASN A 100 12.57 -1.14 -13.51
CA ASN A 100 13.93 -1.59 -13.74
C ASN A 100 14.43 -1.29 -15.16
N ARG A 101 13.59 -0.66 -15.98
CA ARG A 101 13.95 -0.24 -17.34
C ARG A 101 13.56 1.22 -17.55
N TYR A 102 14.57 2.06 -17.67
CA TYR A 102 14.43 3.36 -18.30
C TYR A 102 14.51 3.17 -19.81
N SER A 103 13.38 3.31 -20.51
CA SER A 103 13.45 3.55 -21.95
C SER A 103 13.55 5.06 -22.15
N ASN A 104 14.58 5.50 -22.85
CA ASN A 104 14.78 6.91 -23.19
C ASN A 104 13.69 7.50 -24.09
N GLU A 105 12.69 6.72 -24.49
CA GLU A 105 11.74 7.10 -25.53
C GLU A 105 10.35 7.45 -25.03
N ARG A 106 10.05 7.29 -23.73
CA ARG A 106 8.73 7.70 -23.19
C ARG A 106 8.87 8.24 -21.77
N SER A 107 8.52 9.50 -21.61
CA SER A 107 8.38 10.09 -20.29
C SER A 107 7.17 9.48 -19.55
N PHE A 108 7.26 9.34 -18.24
CA PHE A 108 6.15 8.88 -17.41
C PHE A 108 4.87 9.69 -17.59
N SER A 109 4.97 10.95 -18.00
CA SER A 109 3.85 11.85 -18.26
C SER A 109 2.99 11.45 -19.46
N GLU A 110 3.56 10.75 -20.45
CA GLU A 110 2.82 10.33 -21.65
C GLU A 110 2.08 8.99 -21.46
N ALA A 111 2.45 8.21 -20.47
CA ALA A 111 1.86 6.90 -20.22
C ALA A 111 0.53 6.95 -19.44
N GLY A 112 0.13 8.10 -18.91
CA GLY A 112 -1.13 8.25 -18.17
C GLY A 112 -1.24 7.38 -16.93
N ILE A 113 -0.13 6.99 -16.32
CA ILE A 113 -0.09 5.99 -15.27
C ILE A 113 -0.14 6.67 -13.91
N TRP A 114 -1.28 6.55 -13.24
CA TRP A 114 -1.55 7.15 -11.92
C TRP A 114 -1.36 6.21 -10.74
N ALA A 115 -1.24 4.92 -10.97
CA ALA A 115 -0.88 3.94 -9.98
C ALA A 115 -0.11 2.84 -10.67
N MET A 116 1.13 2.64 -10.33
CA MET A 116 1.87 1.53 -10.85
C MET A 116 2.17 0.50 -9.80
N CYS A 117 1.88 -0.61 -10.24
CA CYS A 117 2.24 -1.89 -9.78
C CYS A 117 3.51 -2.34 -10.43
N TRP A 118 4.36 -2.92 -9.69
CA TRP A 118 5.53 -3.56 -10.25
C TRP A 118 5.72 -4.97 -9.69
N ASP A 119 6.00 -5.90 -10.52
CA ASP A 119 6.22 -7.31 -10.24
C ASP A 119 7.64 -7.69 -10.66
N ALA A 120 8.44 -8.24 -9.77
CA ALA A 120 9.84 -8.56 -10.02
C ALA A 120 10.03 -9.73 -11.03
N VAL A 121 9.05 -10.59 -11.19
CA VAL A 121 9.12 -11.76 -12.09
C VAL A 121 8.34 -11.52 -13.39
N LYS A 122 7.21 -10.84 -13.32
CA LYS A 122 6.37 -10.40 -14.44
C LYS A 122 6.07 -8.91 -14.38
N GLY A 123 6.66 -8.25 -13.46
CA GLY A 123 6.66 -6.87 -13.33
C GLY A 123 5.44 -6.23 -12.72
N LYS A 124 4.86 -6.57 -11.54
CA LYS A 124 3.79 -5.76 -10.95
C LYS A 124 3.61 -5.94 -9.44
N HIS A 125 4.07 -5.02 -8.63
CA HIS A 125 3.75 -4.96 -7.20
C HIS A 125 2.98 -3.70 -6.85
N PHE A 126 2.01 -3.83 -5.95
CA PHE A 126 1.21 -2.72 -5.46
C PHE A 126 1.54 -2.37 -4.03
N THR A 127 1.90 -1.13 -3.81
CA THR A 127 1.68 -0.50 -2.51
C THR A 127 0.96 0.81 -2.76
N ILE A 128 -0.27 0.90 -2.28
CA ILE A 128 -1.09 2.10 -2.36
C ILE A 128 -1.50 2.49 -0.97
N ILE A 129 -1.28 3.74 -0.61
CA ILE A 129 -1.70 4.30 0.67
C ILE A 129 -2.87 5.25 0.43
N CYS A 130 -3.99 5.00 1.09
CA CYS A 130 -5.19 5.81 1.01
C CYS A 130 -5.44 6.53 2.33
N ARG A 131 -5.80 7.81 2.25
CA ARG A 131 -6.22 8.61 3.41
C ARG A 131 -7.67 8.36 3.84
N LYS A 132 -8.53 7.94 2.93
CA LYS A 132 -9.97 7.73 3.16
C LYS A 132 -10.45 6.43 2.52
N ASN A 133 -11.55 5.91 3.04
CA ASN A 133 -12.20 4.74 2.44
C ASN A 133 -12.69 5.06 1.04
N ARG A 134 -12.10 4.40 0.05
CA ARG A 134 -12.55 4.41 -1.35
C ARG A 134 -12.69 2.99 -1.82
N LEU A 135 -13.89 2.65 -2.30
CA LEU A 135 -14.14 1.31 -2.85
C LEU A 135 -13.29 1.07 -4.10
N TRP A 136 -12.64 -0.06 -4.11
CA TRP A 136 -11.94 -0.55 -5.29
C TRP A 136 -12.95 -1.06 -6.30
N ARG A 137 -12.92 -0.49 -7.50
CA ARG A 137 -13.78 -0.91 -8.60
C ARG A 137 -12.91 -1.49 -9.70
N ARG A 138 -13.44 -2.47 -10.41
CA ARG A 138 -12.82 -2.89 -11.66
C ARG A 138 -12.86 -1.73 -12.64
N PRO A 139 -11.79 -1.54 -13.42
CA PRO A 139 -11.79 -0.58 -14.51
C PRO A 139 -12.84 -0.93 -15.56
#